data_ed1f4c199aa19c50dac45e4e65261b46
#
_entry.id   ed1f4c199aa19c50dac45e4e65261b46
#
_cell.length_a   1.000
_cell.length_b   1.000
_cell.length_c   1.000
_cell.angle_alpha   90.00
_cell.angle_beta   90.00
_cell.angle_gamma   90.00
#
_symmetry.space_group_name_H-M   'P 1'
#
loop_
_entity.id
_entity.type
_entity.pdbx_description
1 polymer ?
#
loop_
_entity_poly.entity_id
_entity_poly.type
_entity_poly.pdbx_seq_one_letter_code
_entity_poly.pdbx_strand_id
1 'polypeptide(L)'
;RSAVIFSSGFAEMGESGRILEQELAATAIRSGMRLCGPNCLGLINAFDRVIATFGQFAEGDTPPGPVAFVTQSGAFGTAIAALARRRSLGLGYFVNTGNECDADFVQIMRAVLDDTRIRVGAGYLEGVRDGRGLRELAEHALDIGKPLTLTKVGRTAAGARAAASHTGALAGADEVFEGVIRGLGVTRARNEE
;
A
#
# COMPACT_ATOMS: atom_id res chain seq x y z
N ARG A 1 13.70 -8.66 -12.61
CA ARG A 1 14.33 -8.74 -11.27
C ARG A 1 13.64 -7.74 -10.36
N SER A 2 13.54 -8.07 -9.05
CA SER A 2 12.91 -7.19 -8.05
C SER A 2 13.65 -7.29 -6.72
N ALA A 3 13.52 -6.25 -5.89
CA ALA A 3 14.02 -6.23 -4.52
C ALA A 3 13.00 -5.58 -3.58
N VAL A 4 13.05 -5.98 -2.32
CA VAL A 4 12.33 -5.34 -1.23
C VAL A 4 13.36 -4.66 -0.34
N ILE A 5 13.19 -3.36 -0.11
CA ILE A 5 14.12 -2.54 0.66
C ILE A 5 13.49 -2.20 2.02
N PHE A 6 13.88 -2.90 3.05
CA PHE A 6 13.35 -2.70 4.40
C PHE A 6 13.90 -1.45 5.09
N SER A 7 15.16 -1.11 4.77
CA SER A 7 15.89 -0.03 5.43
C SER A 7 15.14 1.29 5.39
N SER A 8 15.12 2.00 6.52
CA SER A 8 14.77 3.41 6.65
C SER A 8 16.01 4.29 6.47
N GLY A 9 15.84 5.60 6.54
CA GLY A 9 16.93 6.58 6.36
C GLY A 9 16.84 7.33 5.03
N PHE A 10 15.67 7.28 4.39
CA PHE A 10 15.40 7.87 3.07
C PHE A 10 14.51 9.12 3.20
N ALA A 11 13.55 9.33 2.31
CA ALA A 11 12.76 10.57 2.22
C ALA A 11 12.05 10.97 3.54
N GLU A 12 11.76 10.02 4.42
CA GLU A 12 11.17 10.26 5.73
C GLU A 12 12.13 11.01 6.69
N MET A 13 13.44 11.02 6.39
CA MET A 13 14.45 11.74 7.16
C MET A 13 14.69 13.17 6.66
N GLY A 14 13.94 13.63 5.68
CA GLY A 14 14.07 14.96 5.11
C GLY A 14 14.93 15.01 3.85
N GLU A 15 15.55 16.16 3.55
CA GLU A 15 16.15 16.43 2.24
C GLU A 15 17.32 15.49 1.89
N SER A 16 18.22 15.23 2.83
CA SER A 16 19.35 14.30 2.60
C SER A 16 18.88 12.88 2.27
N GLY A 17 17.86 12.41 2.98
CA GLY A 17 17.27 11.10 2.73
C GLY A 17 16.52 11.05 1.39
N ARG A 18 15.90 12.16 0.98
CA ARG A 18 15.24 12.27 -0.34
C ARG A 18 16.23 12.14 -1.49
N ILE A 19 17.42 12.71 -1.36
CA ILE A 19 18.49 12.56 -2.35
C ILE A 19 18.88 11.07 -2.50
N LEU A 20 19.11 10.39 -1.37
CA LEU A 20 19.42 8.95 -1.37
C LEU A 20 18.30 8.11 -2.00
N GLU A 21 17.04 8.43 -1.73
CA GLU A 21 15.90 7.75 -2.33
C GLU A 21 15.85 7.96 -3.85
N GLN A 22 16.14 9.15 -4.33
CA GLN A 22 16.23 9.44 -5.76
C GLN A 22 17.37 8.66 -6.43
N GLU A 23 18.53 8.54 -5.80
CA GLU A 23 19.64 7.74 -6.28
C GLU A 23 19.29 6.25 -6.35
N LEU A 24 18.57 5.75 -5.33
CA LEU A 24 18.06 4.38 -5.30
C LEU A 24 17.09 4.13 -6.45
N ALA A 25 16.11 4.99 -6.66
CA ALA A 25 15.15 4.89 -7.75
C ALA A 25 15.84 4.94 -9.13
N ALA A 26 16.78 5.86 -9.31
CA ALA A 26 17.57 5.96 -10.55
C ALA A 26 18.38 4.70 -10.81
N THR A 27 18.92 4.08 -9.77
CA THR A 27 19.69 2.83 -9.88
C THR A 27 18.78 1.66 -10.28
N ALA A 28 17.57 1.59 -9.71
CA ALA A 28 16.57 0.60 -10.10
C ALA A 28 16.23 0.71 -11.59
N ILE A 29 15.93 1.92 -12.06
CA ILE A 29 15.61 2.20 -13.46
C ILE A 29 16.77 1.75 -14.38
N ARG A 30 18.00 2.16 -14.08
CA ARG A 30 19.19 1.80 -14.90
C ARG A 30 19.45 0.30 -14.96
N SER A 31 19.14 -0.43 -13.88
CA SER A 31 19.35 -1.87 -13.79
C SER A 31 18.17 -2.72 -14.28
N GLY A 32 17.05 -2.09 -14.66
CA GLY A 32 15.79 -2.78 -14.99
C GLY A 32 15.23 -3.57 -13.82
N MET A 33 15.50 -3.13 -12.57
CA MET A 33 15.00 -3.74 -11.34
C MET A 33 13.76 -3.00 -10.83
N ARG A 34 12.78 -3.74 -10.33
CA ARG A 34 11.63 -3.15 -9.64
C ARG A 34 11.85 -3.19 -8.13
N LEU A 35 11.47 -2.14 -7.43
CA LEU A 35 11.64 -2.02 -5.99
C LEU A 35 10.30 -1.87 -5.27
N CYS A 36 10.18 -2.54 -4.11
CA CYS A 36 9.17 -2.26 -3.10
C CYS A 36 9.87 -1.62 -1.90
N GLY A 37 9.36 -0.49 -1.44
CA GLY A 37 9.99 0.32 -0.39
C GLY A 37 10.68 1.58 -0.97
N PRO A 38 11.70 2.11 -0.32
CA PRO A 38 12.30 1.72 0.98
C PRO A 38 11.38 1.98 2.19
N ASN A 39 11.89 1.77 3.40
CA ASN A 39 11.18 2.00 4.65
C ASN A 39 9.86 1.22 4.70
N CYS A 40 9.89 -0.07 4.36
CA CYS A 40 8.71 -0.93 4.33
C CYS A 40 8.88 -2.19 5.19
N LEU A 41 7.76 -2.79 5.58
CA LEU A 41 7.77 -4.10 6.24
C LEU A 41 7.87 -5.26 5.25
N GLY A 42 7.71 -4.98 3.96
CA GLY A 42 7.78 -5.97 2.92
C GLY A 42 6.44 -6.56 2.50
N LEU A 43 6.46 -7.81 2.05
CA LEU A 43 5.29 -8.43 1.44
C LEU A 43 5.15 -9.92 1.79
N ILE A 44 3.89 -10.38 1.69
CA ILE A 44 3.52 -11.79 1.71
C ILE A 44 2.66 -12.07 0.47
N ASN A 45 3.00 -13.11 -0.27
CA ASN A 45 2.10 -13.80 -1.18
C ASN A 45 1.84 -15.19 -0.59
N ALA A 46 0.70 -15.35 0.05
CA ALA A 46 0.36 -16.58 0.76
C ALA A 46 0.06 -17.75 -0.19
N PHE A 47 -0.37 -17.48 -1.42
CA PHE A 47 -0.64 -18.50 -2.42
C PHE A 47 0.62 -19.23 -2.88
N ASP A 48 1.69 -18.47 -3.07
CA ASP A 48 2.96 -18.99 -3.60
C ASP A 48 4.02 -19.14 -2.51
N ARG A 49 3.61 -18.97 -1.24
CA ARG A 49 4.46 -19.07 -0.04
C ARG A 49 5.69 -18.16 -0.08
N VAL A 50 5.54 -16.99 -0.70
CA VAL A 50 6.57 -15.96 -0.67
C VAL A 50 6.38 -15.10 0.56
N ILE A 51 7.33 -15.15 1.48
CA ILE A 51 7.33 -14.36 2.73
C ILE A 51 8.61 -13.53 2.74
N ALA A 52 8.52 -12.30 2.26
CA ALA A 52 9.60 -11.33 2.22
C ALA A 52 9.28 -10.18 3.19
N THR A 53 9.30 -10.48 4.49
CA THR A 53 8.97 -9.54 5.57
C THR A 53 9.70 -9.92 6.85
N PHE A 54 9.95 -8.93 7.72
CA PHE A 54 10.44 -9.15 9.08
C PHE A 54 9.34 -8.90 10.14
N GLY A 55 8.10 -8.67 9.70
CA GLY A 55 6.98 -8.40 10.61
C GLY A 55 6.53 -9.66 11.34
N GLN A 56 6.37 -9.56 12.67
CA GLN A 56 5.92 -10.67 13.52
C GLN A 56 4.55 -11.25 13.10
N PHE A 57 3.72 -10.48 12.41
CA PHE A 57 2.44 -10.96 11.89
C PHE A 57 2.59 -12.08 10.84
N ALA A 58 3.79 -12.27 10.30
CA ALA A 58 4.10 -13.36 9.37
C ALA A 58 4.56 -14.66 10.07
N GLU A 59 4.75 -14.63 11.40
CA GLU A 59 5.09 -15.82 12.15
C GLU A 59 3.91 -16.79 12.22
N GLY A 60 4.20 -18.07 12.02
CA GLY A 60 3.22 -19.14 12.04
C GLY A 60 2.51 -19.32 10.69
N ASP A 61 1.33 -19.93 10.74
CA ASP A 61 0.55 -20.23 9.54
C ASP A 61 -0.15 -18.97 8.97
N THR A 62 0.03 -18.75 7.68
CA THR A 62 -0.60 -17.66 6.93
C THR A 62 -1.49 -18.27 5.82
N PRO A 63 -2.68 -18.76 6.16
CA PRO A 63 -3.53 -19.39 5.19
C PRO A 63 -3.92 -18.38 4.09
N PRO A 64 -3.84 -18.78 2.80
CA PRO A 64 -4.24 -17.91 1.72
C PRO A 64 -5.75 -17.63 1.76
N GLY A 65 -6.14 -16.45 1.32
CA GLY A 65 -7.53 -16.07 1.21
C GLY A 65 -7.75 -15.04 0.09
N PRO A 66 -9.00 -14.69 -0.20
CA PRO A 66 -9.36 -13.93 -1.39
C PRO A 66 -9.11 -12.42 -1.25
N VAL A 67 -8.48 -11.96 -0.19
CA VAL A 67 -8.26 -10.54 0.06
C VAL A 67 -6.81 -10.17 -0.23
N ALA A 68 -6.60 -9.14 -1.04
CA ALA A 68 -5.32 -8.45 -1.15
C ALA A 68 -5.35 -7.20 -0.26
N PHE A 69 -4.37 -7.05 0.61
CA PHE A 69 -4.21 -5.87 1.44
C PHE A 69 -2.89 -5.15 1.13
N VAL A 70 -3.00 -3.91 0.65
CA VAL A 70 -1.85 -3.06 0.33
C VAL A 70 -1.88 -1.82 1.22
N THR A 71 -0.76 -1.46 1.82
CA THR A 71 -0.70 -0.38 2.81
C THR A 71 0.58 0.44 2.69
N GLN A 72 0.49 1.75 2.80
CA GLN A 72 1.65 2.63 2.94
C GLN A 72 2.21 2.61 4.37
N SER A 73 1.36 2.36 5.38
CA SER A 73 1.76 2.35 6.79
C SER A 73 2.15 0.96 7.27
N GLY A 74 3.36 0.82 7.79
CA GLY A 74 3.82 -0.43 8.41
C GLY A 74 3.08 -0.76 9.71
N ALA A 75 2.92 0.21 10.59
CA ALA A 75 2.24 0.02 11.88
C ALA A 75 0.76 -0.36 11.71
N PHE A 76 0.04 0.38 10.87
CA PHE A 76 -1.36 0.07 10.56
C PHE A 76 -1.47 -1.28 9.85
N GLY A 77 -0.58 -1.56 8.90
CA GLY A 77 -0.54 -2.83 8.20
C GLY A 77 -0.39 -4.02 9.15
N THR A 78 0.51 -3.92 10.12
CA THR A 78 0.69 -4.95 11.16
C THR A 78 -0.58 -5.17 11.98
N ALA A 79 -1.25 -4.09 12.38
CA ALA A 79 -2.50 -4.17 13.15
C ALA A 79 -3.61 -4.86 12.35
N ILE A 80 -3.78 -4.49 11.07
CA ILE A 80 -4.79 -5.11 10.19
C ILE A 80 -4.48 -6.58 9.92
N ALA A 81 -3.22 -6.94 9.65
CA ALA A 81 -2.84 -8.34 9.45
C ALA A 81 -3.13 -9.19 10.70
N ALA A 82 -2.83 -8.68 11.89
CA ALA A 82 -3.15 -9.34 13.15
C ALA A 82 -4.67 -9.46 13.38
N LEU A 83 -5.44 -8.43 13.03
CA LEU A 83 -6.91 -8.45 13.12
C LEU A 83 -7.52 -9.47 12.14
N ALA A 84 -7.05 -9.48 10.89
CA ALA A 84 -7.46 -10.44 9.88
C ALA A 84 -7.24 -11.88 10.36
N ARG A 85 -6.07 -12.18 10.93
CA ARG A 85 -5.76 -13.49 11.51
C ARG A 85 -6.72 -13.85 12.64
N ARG A 86 -6.97 -12.94 13.59
CA ARG A 86 -7.90 -13.18 14.71
C ARG A 86 -9.33 -13.44 14.25
N ARG A 87 -9.73 -12.86 13.11
CA ARG A 87 -11.06 -13.06 12.51
C ARG A 87 -11.09 -14.19 11.47
N SER A 88 -10.01 -14.96 11.34
CA SER A 88 -9.86 -16.04 10.35
C SER A 88 -10.07 -15.55 8.92
N LEU A 89 -9.78 -14.28 8.65
CA LEU A 89 -9.79 -13.72 7.31
C LEU A 89 -8.43 -13.98 6.66
N GLY A 90 -8.41 -14.86 5.67
CA GLY A 90 -7.20 -15.16 4.91
C GLY A 90 -6.82 -13.98 3.98
N LEU A 91 -5.56 -13.57 4.07
CA LEU A 91 -4.98 -12.63 3.11
C LEU A 91 -4.21 -13.42 2.05
N GLY A 92 -4.57 -13.26 0.78
CA GLY A 92 -3.79 -13.80 -0.34
C GLY A 92 -2.50 -13.01 -0.57
N TYR A 93 -2.62 -11.69 -0.44
CA TYR A 93 -1.50 -10.76 -0.47
C TYR A 93 -1.54 -9.80 0.70
N PHE A 94 -0.38 -9.57 1.28
CA PHE A 94 -0.09 -8.42 2.15
C PHE A 94 1.10 -7.69 1.57
N VAL A 95 1.00 -6.39 1.29
CA VAL A 95 2.13 -5.60 0.81
C VAL A 95 2.17 -4.27 1.55
N ASN A 96 3.29 -4.01 2.24
CA ASN A 96 3.59 -2.68 2.75
C ASN A 96 4.55 -1.99 1.78
N THR A 97 4.11 -0.89 1.20
CA THR A 97 4.82 -0.19 0.12
C THR A 97 5.92 0.76 0.63
N GLY A 98 5.83 1.20 1.87
CA GLY A 98 6.78 2.17 2.45
C GLY A 98 6.79 3.50 1.71
N ASN A 99 7.99 4.00 1.40
CA ASN A 99 8.18 5.31 0.74
C ASN A 99 7.83 5.33 -0.76
N GLU A 100 7.66 4.17 -1.41
CA GLU A 100 7.26 4.09 -2.82
C GLU A 100 8.22 4.78 -3.79
N CYS A 101 9.50 4.50 -3.69
CA CYS A 101 10.48 5.13 -4.58
C CYS A 101 10.41 4.64 -6.04
N ASP A 102 9.84 3.45 -6.29
CA ASP A 102 9.60 2.86 -7.62
C ASP A 102 8.17 2.34 -7.73
N ALA A 103 7.89 1.14 -7.21
CA ALA A 103 6.53 0.59 -7.25
C ALA A 103 5.66 1.26 -6.18
N ASP A 104 4.61 1.93 -6.61
CA ASP A 104 3.66 2.61 -5.75
C ASP A 104 2.43 1.75 -5.41
N PHE A 105 1.57 2.28 -4.54
CA PHE A 105 0.33 1.64 -4.13
C PHE A 105 -0.56 1.25 -5.32
N VAL A 106 -0.70 2.15 -6.29
CA VAL A 106 -1.59 1.95 -7.45
C VAL A 106 -1.11 0.78 -8.30
N GLN A 107 0.18 0.77 -8.62
CA GLN A 107 0.79 -0.27 -9.44
C GLN A 107 0.72 -1.64 -8.75
N ILE A 108 1.02 -1.69 -7.45
CA ILE A 108 0.99 -2.93 -6.67
C ILE A 108 -0.45 -3.44 -6.52
N MET A 109 -1.40 -2.56 -6.14
CA MET A 109 -2.80 -2.96 -5.99
C MET A 109 -3.37 -3.48 -7.31
N ARG A 110 -3.07 -2.82 -8.44
CA ARG A 110 -3.48 -3.31 -9.75
C ARG A 110 -2.95 -4.70 -10.02
N ALA A 111 -1.65 -4.92 -9.81
CA ALA A 111 -1.02 -6.21 -10.08
C ALA A 111 -1.62 -7.36 -9.22
N VAL A 112 -1.92 -7.11 -7.93
CA VAL A 112 -2.53 -8.12 -7.08
C VAL A 112 -4.01 -8.34 -7.38
N LEU A 113 -4.73 -7.33 -7.87
CA LEU A 113 -6.11 -7.48 -8.32
C LEU A 113 -6.21 -8.32 -9.59
N ASP A 114 -5.20 -8.33 -10.46
CA ASP A 114 -5.19 -9.15 -11.67
C ASP A 114 -5.05 -10.66 -11.36
N ASP A 115 -4.62 -11.03 -10.16
CA ASP A 115 -4.62 -12.43 -9.73
C ASP A 115 -6.07 -12.95 -9.55
N THR A 116 -6.40 -14.00 -10.29
CA THR A 116 -7.76 -14.59 -10.29
C THR A 116 -8.18 -15.17 -8.94
N ARG A 117 -7.24 -15.45 -8.05
CA ARG A 117 -7.47 -15.95 -6.69
C ARG A 117 -7.93 -14.84 -5.74
N ILE A 118 -7.68 -13.57 -6.08
CA ILE A 118 -8.13 -12.39 -5.32
C ILE A 118 -9.55 -12.00 -5.78
N ARG A 119 -10.37 -11.67 -4.80
CA ARG A 119 -11.76 -11.23 -5.01
C ARG A 119 -12.03 -9.82 -4.48
N VAL A 120 -11.20 -9.34 -3.57
CA VAL A 120 -11.36 -8.02 -2.91
C VAL A 120 -9.99 -7.38 -2.74
N GLY A 121 -9.88 -6.11 -3.12
CA GLY A 121 -8.76 -5.25 -2.74
C GLY A 121 -9.10 -4.41 -1.51
N ALA A 122 -8.21 -4.38 -0.54
CA ALA A 122 -8.29 -3.49 0.60
C ALA A 122 -7.00 -2.67 0.72
N GLY A 123 -7.11 -1.39 1.00
CA GLY A 123 -5.94 -0.52 1.03
C GLY A 123 -5.97 0.57 2.10
N TYR A 124 -4.77 0.92 2.56
CA TYR A 124 -4.55 2.03 3.47
C TYR A 124 -3.59 3.04 2.87
N LEU A 125 -4.03 4.28 2.74
CA LEU A 125 -3.34 5.38 2.08
C LEU A 125 -3.02 6.50 3.08
N GLU A 126 -1.78 6.91 3.13
CA GLU A 126 -1.31 8.12 3.82
C GLU A 126 -1.31 9.33 2.86
N GLY A 127 -1.03 9.09 1.58
CA GLY A 127 -1.11 10.08 0.52
C GLY A 127 -1.38 9.44 -0.84
N VAL A 128 -1.85 10.25 -1.77
CA VAL A 128 -2.05 9.85 -3.17
C VAL A 128 -1.16 10.72 -4.03
N ARG A 129 -0.11 10.14 -4.62
CA ARG A 129 0.82 10.86 -5.50
C ARG A 129 0.26 11.02 -6.91
N ASP A 130 -0.39 9.97 -7.40
CA ASP A 130 -1.00 9.92 -8.72
C ASP A 130 -2.52 9.72 -8.60
N GLY A 131 -3.26 10.83 -8.58
CA GLY A 131 -4.72 10.80 -8.53
C GLY A 131 -5.35 10.23 -9.80
N ARG A 132 -4.68 10.36 -10.95
CA ARG A 132 -5.14 9.77 -12.21
C ARG A 132 -4.98 8.26 -12.17
N GLY A 133 -3.81 7.76 -11.76
CA GLY A 133 -3.57 6.33 -11.62
C GLY A 133 -4.52 5.68 -10.60
N LEU A 134 -4.85 6.37 -9.50
CA LEU A 134 -5.85 5.88 -8.54
C LEU A 134 -7.25 5.76 -9.18
N ARG A 135 -7.63 6.72 -10.01
CA ARG A 135 -8.88 6.66 -10.76
C ARG A 135 -8.90 5.47 -11.72
N GLU A 136 -7.83 5.32 -12.51
CA GLU A 136 -7.69 4.21 -13.46
C GLU A 136 -7.69 2.83 -12.74
N LEU A 137 -7.10 2.75 -11.53
CA LEU A 137 -7.18 1.56 -10.69
C LEU A 137 -8.62 1.26 -10.26
N ALA A 138 -9.37 2.26 -9.84
CA ALA A 138 -10.75 2.08 -9.40
C ALA A 138 -11.66 1.66 -10.58
N GLU A 139 -11.50 2.27 -11.75
CA GLU A 139 -12.17 1.89 -13.00
C GLU A 139 -11.83 0.42 -13.36
N HIS A 140 -10.55 0.05 -13.31
CA HIS A 140 -10.12 -1.33 -13.55
C HIS A 140 -10.73 -2.33 -12.56
N ALA A 141 -10.75 -2.02 -11.28
CA ALA A 141 -11.34 -2.87 -10.26
C ALA A 141 -12.84 -3.10 -10.51
N LEU A 142 -13.56 -2.05 -10.95
CA LEU A 142 -14.96 -2.12 -11.33
C LEU A 142 -15.15 -3.00 -12.56
N ASP A 143 -14.35 -2.81 -13.60
CA ASP A 143 -14.41 -3.56 -14.86
C ASP A 143 -14.20 -5.07 -14.67
N ILE A 144 -13.28 -5.45 -13.78
CA ILE A 144 -13.01 -6.85 -13.46
C ILE A 144 -13.92 -7.41 -12.35
N GLY A 145 -14.88 -6.61 -11.86
CA GLY A 145 -15.86 -7.01 -10.85
C GLY A 145 -15.26 -7.31 -9.47
N LYS A 146 -14.17 -6.65 -9.09
CA LYS A 146 -13.52 -6.83 -7.79
C LYS A 146 -13.68 -5.58 -6.93
N PRO A 147 -14.44 -5.64 -5.83
CA PRO A 147 -14.59 -4.50 -4.92
C PRO A 147 -13.25 -4.00 -4.39
N LEU A 148 -13.11 -2.68 -4.34
CA LEU A 148 -11.98 -1.98 -3.75
C LEU A 148 -12.44 -1.20 -2.52
N THR A 149 -11.81 -1.46 -1.38
CA THR A 149 -12.07 -0.75 -0.12
C THR A 149 -10.83 0.01 0.30
N LEU A 150 -10.95 1.31 0.50
CA LEU A 150 -9.82 2.17 0.83
C LEU A 150 -10.06 2.96 2.12
N THR A 151 -9.06 2.99 2.98
CA THR A 151 -8.93 3.93 4.09
C THR A 151 -7.88 4.97 3.72
N LYS A 152 -8.19 6.26 3.85
CA LYS A 152 -7.22 7.34 3.69
C LYS A 152 -7.17 8.17 4.97
N VAL A 153 -5.97 8.40 5.48
CA VAL A 153 -5.74 9.30 6.62
C VAL A 153 -5.73 10.77 6.20
N GLY A 154 -5.68 11.66 7.18
CA GLY A 154 -5.62 13.10 6.91
C GLY A 154 -6.97 13.73 6.58
N ARG A 155 -8.08 13.19 7.15
CA ARG A 155 -9.45 13.70 6.96
C ARG A 155 -9.68 15.08 7.58
N THR A 156 -8.93 15.40 8.62
CA THR A 156 -9.01 16.71 9.28
C THR A 156 -7.73 17.50 9.01
N ALA A 157 -7.78 18.82 9.13
CA ALA A 157 -6.60 19.66 8.98
C ALA A 157 -5.45 19.25 9.94
N ALA A 158 -5.78 18.81 11.16
CA ALA A 158 -4.80 18.30 12.11
C ALA A 158 -4.23 16.95 11.65
N GLY A 159 -5.08 16.02 11.22
CA GLY A 159 -4.67 14.72 10.69
C GLY A 159 -3.85 14.85 9.40
N ALA A 160 -4.20 15.80 8.52
CA ALA A 160 -3.44 16.07 7.30
C ALA A 160 -2.02 16.59 7.62
N ARG A 161 -1.87 17.47 8.61
CA ARG A 161 -0.55 17.92 9.08
C ARG A 161 0.26 16.79 9.70
N ALA A 162 -0.38 15.94 10.51
CA ALA A 162 0.29 14.78 11.10
C ALA A 162 0.76 13.79 10.02
N ALA A 163 -0.07 13.48 9.04
CA ALA A 163 0.30 12.62 7.92
C ALA A 163 1.46 13.21 7.10
N ALA A 164 1.40 14.51 6.78
CA ALA A 164 2.45 15.20 6.03
C ALA A 164 3.80 15.20 6.77
N SER A 165 3.79 15.34 8.09
CA SER A 165 5.03 15.29 8.90
C SER A 165 5.64 13.89 8.97
N HIS A 166 4.82 12.84 8.81
CA HIS A 166 5.27 11.46 8.88
C HIS A 166 5.79 10.94 7.53
N THR A 167 5.15 11.34 6.43
CA THR A 167 5.45 10.80 5.09
C THR A 167 6.22 11.74 4.18
N GLY A 168 6.36 13.02 4.58
CA GLY A 168 6.90 14.06 3.71
C GLY A 168 6.03 14.38 2.48
N ALA A 169 4.88 13.73 2.33
CA ALA A 169 3.96 13.95 1.25
C ALA A 169 2.81 14.86 1.68
N LEU A 170 2.41 15.81 0.81
CA LEU A 170 1.19 16.57 0.99
C LEU A 170 -0.01 15.63 0.89
N ALA A 171 -0.71 15.43 2.00
CA ALA A 171 -2.02 14.78 1.96
C ALA A 171 -2.94 15.66 1.13
N GLY A 172 -3.31 15.23 -0.07
CA GLY A 172 -4.31 15.91 -0.90
C GLY A 172 -5.62 16.12 -0.14
N ALA A 173 -6.39 17.14 -0.52
CA ALA A 173 -7.66 17.45 0.13
C ALA A 173 -8.55 16.20 0.20
N ASP A 174 -9.03 15.88 1.39
CA ASP A 174 -9.85 14.68 1.64
C ASP A 174 -11.15 14.69 0.83
N GLU A 175 -11.71 15.87 0.63
CA GLU A 175 -12.93 16.09 -0.16
C GLU A 175 -12.74 15.72 -1.64
N VAL A 176 -11.57 16.00 -2.21
CA VAL A 176 -11.23 15.62 -3.58
C VAL A 176 -11.10 14.10 -3.69
N PHE A 177 -10.40 13.48 -2.74
CA PHE A 177 -10.30 12.03 -2.66
C PHE A 177 -11.68 11.37 -2.58
N GLU A 178 -12.52 11.83 -1.63
CA GLU A 178 -13.88 11.34 -1.45
C GLU A 178 -14.73 11.49 -2.72
N GLY A 179 -14.64 12.66 -3.40
CA GLY A 179 -15.37 12.90 -4.64
C GLY A 179 -14.98 11.93 -5.75
N VAL A 180 -13.68 11.65 -5.88
CA VAL A 180 -13.16 10.70 -6.89
C VAL A 180 -13.63 9.27 -6.61
N ILE A 181 -13.41 8.75 -5.40
CA ILE A 181 -13.68 7.35 -5.09
C ILE A 181 -15.18 7.01 -5.07
N ARG A 182 -16.03 7.95 -4.63
CA ARG A 182 -17.49 7.76 -4.58
C ARG A 182 -18.08 7.52 -5.96
N GLY A 183 -17.62 8.26 -6.97
CA GLY A 183 -18.08 8.13 -8.35
C GLY A 183 -17.62 6.82 -9.02
N LEU A 184 -16.65 6.12 -8.44
CA LEU A 184 -16.01 4.94 -9.01
C LEU A 184 -16.31 3.64 -8.26
N GLY A 185 -17.33 3.64 -7.39
CA GLY A 185 -17.75 2.43 -6.67
C GLY A 185 -16.76 1.92 -5.62
N VAL A 186 -15.75 2.72 -5.25
CA VAL A 186 -14.81 2.38 -4.19
C VAL A 186 -15.45 2.60 -2.83
N THR A 187 -15.41 1.59 -1.98
CA THR A 187 -15.87 1.71 -0.59
C THR A 187 -14.83 2.44 0.24
N ARG A 188 -15.24 3.46 0.96
CA ARG A 188 -14.39 4.13 1.93
C ARG A 188 -14.59 3.54 3.32
N ALA A 189 -13.60 2.84 3.84
CA ALA A 189 -13.56 2.44 5.24
C ALA A 189 -13.15 3.64 6.11
N ARG A 190 -13.81 3.77 7.28
CA ARG A 190 -13.59 4.89 8.21
C ARG A 190 -12.78 4.50 9.43
N ASN A 191 -12.68 3.23 9.68
CA ASN A 191 -11.94 2.57 10.77
C ASN A 191 -11.44 1.20 10.30
N GLU A 192 -10.78 0.49 11.17
CA GLU A 192 -10.22 -0.85 10.95
C GLU A 192 -11.26 -1.99 11.05
N GLU A 193 -12.46 -1.71 11.48
CA GLU A 193 -13.55 -2.70 11.65
C GLU A 193 -14.37 -2.89 10.37
#